data_c6b1d919b16ecd1bfe3b759a6495c215
#
_entry.id   c6b1d919b16ecd1bfe3b759a6495c215
#
_cell.length_a   1.000
_cell.length_b   1.000
_cell.length_c   1.000
_cell.angle_alpha   90.00
_cell.angle_beta   90.00
_cell.angle_gamma   90.00
#
_symmetry.space_group_name_H-M   'P 1'
#
loop_
_entity.id
_entity.type
_entity.pdbx_description
1 polymer ?
#
loop_
_entity_poly.entity_id
_entity_poly.type
_entity_poly.pdbx_seq_one_letter_code
_entity_poly.pdbx_strand_id
1 'polypeptide(L)'
;MTHSRRKFLKGAGAAGIAVIAGTSVQSGTAKTLAKAPDGAKKSTNGELPKQMSFCTLRRGSEFTLGIKTNQGVLDVKRSAAALRRNVPTTIEQVLQGETQGLRALVDEAARDKSKAIFVPEDQAQFGPCVTNPEKIIMLGHNYMKHVMEVKAPVPSSPVFFNKYNNALNAHNGTIALPTVAKKFDYEVELVVVMGKLAKNVSEADALSYVFGYCVGNDFTARDLQYKTSQYLLGKTPDGFGPIGPYLVTADQIPNPNNLTLECRVNGEVRQSANTSDMIFNVPKIISYASQHFTLKPGDIFFTGTPSGVIQGYPPEKQVWLKAGDEVITTIEKLGRQRFTLTQGQA
;
A
#
# COMPACT_ATOMS: atom_id res chain seq x y z
N MET A 1 -24.81 -25.03 -42.63
CA MET A 1 -23.89 -24.59 -43.69
C MET A 1 -22.55 -24.25 -43.02
N THR A 2 -21.62 -25.16 -43.17
CA THR A 2 -20.27 -25.12 -42.62
C THR A 2 -19.35 -24.36 -43.58
N HIS A 3 -18.70 -23.28 -43.14
CA HIS A 3 -17.58 -22.72 -43.87
C HIS A 3 -16.29 -22.73 -43.03
N SER A 4 -15.40 -23.57 -43.56
CA SER A 4 -14.05 -23.86 -43.13
C SER A 4 -13.12 -22.64 -43.16
N ARG A 5 -12.43 -22.38 -42.02
CA ARG A 5 -11.27 -21.49 -41.96
C ARG A 5 -9.98 -22.27 -42.14
N ARG A 6 -9.64 -22.59 -43.41
CA ARG A 6 -8.31 -23.07 -43.79
C ARG A 6 -8.01 -22.61 -45.21
N LYS A 7 -7.20 -21.49 -45.32
CA LYS A 7 -6.35 -21.19 -46.49
C LYS A 7 -5.77 -19.77 -46.32
N PHE A 8 -4.65 -19.67 -45.63
CA PHE A 8 -3.75 -18.51 -45.81
C PHE A 8 -2.35 -18.91 -45.33
N LEU A 9 -1.67 -19.77 -46.10
CA LEU A 9 -0.24 -20.04 -45.98
C LEU A 9 0.21 -20.87 -47.18
N LYS A 10 0.54 -20.19 -48.30
CA LYS A 10 1.44 -20.70 -49.36
C LYS A 10 1.80 -19.50 -50.25
N GLY A 11 3.09 -19.15 -50.19
CA GLY A 11 3.68 -18.14 -51.10
C GLY A 11 4.89 -17.47 -50.53
N ALA A 12 6.02 -18.18 -50.38
CA ALA A 12 7.32 -17.57 -50.30
C ALA A 12 8.27 -18.38 -51.20
N GLY A 13 8.53 -17.83 -52.34
CA GLY A 13 9.49 -18.33 -53.30
C GLY A 13 10.92 -18.03 -52.90
N ALA A 14 11.79 -18.98 -53.22
CA ALA A 14 13.23 -18.94 -53.06
C ALA A 14 13.88 -17.92 -53.99
N ALA A 15 14.85 -17.16 -53.49
CA ALA A 15 15.89 -16.52 -54.33
C ALA A 15 17.19 -16.30 -53.53
N GLY A 16 18.22 -16.99 -53.91
CA GLY A 16 19.53 -16.48 -54.23
C GLY A 16 20.53 -16.31 -53.12
N ILE A 17 21.38 -17.31 -52.92
CA ILE A 17 22.68 -17.22 -52.21
C ILE A 17 23.67 -16.49 -53.13
N ALA A 18 24.19 -15.35 -52.74
CA ALA A 18 25.39 -14.76 -53.28
C ALA A 18 26.46 -14.71 -52.20
N VAL A 19 27.49 -15.54 -52.38
CA VAL A 19 28.74 -15.50 -51.60
C VAL A 19 29.60 -14.33 -52.10
N ILE A 20 29.92 -13.37 -51.23
CA ILE A 20 31.02 -12.42 -51.48
C ILE A 20 32.02 -12.61 -50.33
N ALA A 21 33.23 -12.98 -50.73
CA ALA A 21 34.38 -13.15 -49.86
C ALA A 21 35.03 -11.78 -49.52
N GLY A 22 35.43 -11.65 -48.29
CA GLY A 22 36.63 -10.96 -47.84
C GLY A 22 36.61 -9.43 -47.79
N THR A 23 36.38 -8.86 -46.60
CA THR A 23 37.09 -7.67 -46.16
C THR A 23 37.31 -7.74 -44.64
N SER A 24 38.55 -7.46 -44.28
CA SER A 24 39.13 -7.45 -42.95
C SER A 24 38.31 -6.59 -41.95
N VAL A 25 37.91 -7.22 -40.83
CA VAL A 25 37.31 -6.49 -39.67
C VAL A 25 38.44 -5.85 -38.89
N GLN A 26 38.58 -4.51 -39.02
CA GLN A 26 39.31 -3.72 -38.05
C GLN A 26 38.62 -3.78 -36.70
N SER A 27 39.39 -4.07 -35.65
CA SER A 27 38.99 -4.04 -34.24
C SER A 27 38.52 -2.63 -33.85
N GLY A 28 37.21 -2.42 -33.87
CA GLY A 28 36.57 -1.25 -33.30
C GLY A 28 36.61 -1.33 -31.77
N THR A 29 37.28 -0.35 -31.16
CA THR A 29 37.33 -0.09 -29.73
C THR A 29 35.94 -0.13 -29.13
N ALA A 30 35.76 -1.01 -28.12
CA ALA A 30 34.57 -1.04 -27.30
C ALA A 30 34.29 0.34 -26.69
N LYS A 31 33.22 1.01 -27.13
CA LYS A 31 32.71 2.20 -26.45
C LYS A 31 32.31 1.79 -25.01
N THR A 32 33.11 2.27 -24.07
CA THR A 32 32.82 2.24 -22.64
C THR A 32 31.43 2.84 -22.45
N LEU A 33 30.50 2.02 -21.98
CA LEU A 33 29.16 2.48 -21.50
C LEU A 33 29.43 3.54 -20.44
N ALA A 34 28.94 4.74 -20.65
CA ALA A 34 29.04 5.84 -19.73
C ALA A 34 28.56 5.38 -18.34
N LYS A 35 29.44 5.52 -17.35
CA LYS A 35 29.17 5.30 -15.94
C LYS A 35 27.97 6.19 -15.57
N ALA A 36 26.89 5.59 -15.05
CA ALA A 36 25.77 6.35 -14.53
C ALA A 36 26.27 7.38 -13.49
N PRO A 37 25.66 8.56 -13.41
CA PRO A 37 26.15 9.58 -12.49
C PRO A 37 26.10 9.06 -11.06
N ASP A 38 27.23 9.13 -10.37
CA ASP A 38 27.45 8.85 -8.95
C ASP A 38 26.67 9.88 -8.10
N GLY A 39 25.35 9.69 -8.00
CA GLY A 39 24.44 10.52 -7.22
C GLY A 39 23.40 9.69 -6.45
N ALA A 40 23.53 8.36 -6.48
CA ALA A 40 22.73 7.50 -5.61
C ALA A 40 23.16 7.76 -4.16
N LYS A 41 22.37 8.57 -3.42
CA LYS A 41 22.45 8.64 -1.96
C LYS A 41 22.53 7.20 -1.44
N LYS A 42 23.59 6.88 -0.70
CA LYS A 42 23.77 5.59 -0.03
C LYS A 42 22.46 5.27 0.69
N SER A 43 21.76 4.22 0.25
CA SER A 43 20.72 3.58 1.04
C SER A 43 21.38 3.14 2.35
N THR A 44 21.22 3.94 3.38
CA THR A 44 21.71 3.58 4.71
C THR A 44 20.78 2.45 5.18
N ASN A 45 21.30 1.23 5.28
CA ASN A 45 20.70 0.16 6.08
C ASN A 45 20.77 0.56 7.58
N GLY A 46 20.32 1.77 7.90
CA GLY A 46 20.25 2.31 9.24
C GLY A 46 19.26 1.52 10.09
N GLU A 47 19.42 1.60 11.40
CA GLU A 47 18.45 1.05 12.34
C GLU A 47 17.10 1.76 12.14
N LEU A 48 16.02 0.96 11.99
CA LEU A 48 14.68 1.49 11.84
C LEU A 48 14.22 2.16 13.14
N PRO A 49 13.41 3.24 13.08
CA PRO A 49 12.89 3.88 14.28
C PRO A 49 12.03 2.90 15.08
N LYS A 50 12.09 3.01 16.41
CA LYS A 50 11.36 2.14 17.35
C LYS A 50 10.40 2.94 18.22
N GLN A 51 9.32 2.30 18.67
CA GLN A 51 8.33 2.84 19.60
C GLN A 51 7.80 4.22 19.16
N MET A 52 7.46 4.32 17.86
CA MET A 52 6.88 5.52 17.27
C MET A 52 5.68 5.15 16.41
N SER A 53 4.66 5.99 16.43
CA SER A 53 3.53 5.92 15.52
C SER A 53 3.49 7.21 14.73
N PHE A 54 3.86 7.12 13.46
CA PHE A 54 3.94 8.23 12.54
C PHE A 54 2.59 8.47 11.86
N CYS A 55 2.32 9.71 11.49
CA CYS A 55 1.24 10.06 10.58
C CYS A 55 1.68 11.22 9.70
N THR A 56 0.88 11.55 8.71
CA THR A 56 1.01 12.78 7.98
C THR A 56 -0.10 13.74 8.36
N LEU A 57 0.26 15.00 8.58
CA LEU A 57 -0.68 16.10 8.81
C LEU A 57 -0.84 16.88 7.51
N ARG A 58 -2.09 17.02 7.05
CA ARG A 58 -2.42 17.77 5.84
C ARG A 58 -2.59 19.25 6.16
N ARG A 59 -1.94 20.11 5.38
CA ARG A 59 -2.04 21.57 5.46
C ARG A 59 -2.17 22.13 4.04
N GLY A 60 -3.39 22.31 3.59
CA GLY A 60 -3.66 22.61 2.17
C GLY A 60 -3.21 21.46 1.27
N SER A 61 -2.24 21.72 0.39
CA SER A 61 -1.62 20.72 -0.48
C SER A 61 -0.35 20.06 0.12
N GLU A 62 0.14 20.55 1.27
CA GLU A 62 1.36 20.03 1.91
C GLU A 62 1.02 18.90 2.90
N PHE A 63 1.88 17.88 2.94
CA PHE A 63 1.89 16.85 3.98
C PHE A 63 3.15 17.02 4.84
N THR A 64 2.97 17.11 6.17
CA THR A 64 4.05 17.21 7.13
C THR A 64 4.01 16.05 8.11
N LEU A 65 5.17 15.71 8.70
CA LEU A 65 5.28 14.63 9.65
C LEU A 65 4.56 14.94 10.96
N GLY A 66 3.73 14.02 11.42
CA GLY A 66 3.16 13.97 12.75
C GLY A 66 3.63 12.72 13.50
N ILE A 67 3.71 12.81 14.82
CA ILE A 67 3.99 11.66 15.69
C ILE A 67 2.91 11.60 16.76
N LYS A 68 2.27 10.42 16.89
CA LYS A 68 1.28 10.19 17.95
C LYS A 68 1.95 10.20 19.31
N THR A 69 1.35 10.92 20.25
CA THR A 69 1.76 10.96 21.65
C THR A 69 0.54 10.89 22.58
N ASN A 70 0.76 10.76 23.88
CA ASN A 70 -0.32 10.81 24.87
C ASN A 70 -0.98 12.21 25.00
N GLN A 71 -0.43 13.22 24.33
CA GLN A 71 -0.94 14.61 24.35
C GLN A 71 -1.64 14.99 23.06
N GLY A 72 -1.79 14.06 22.12
CA GLY A 72 -2.25 14.27 20.76
C GLY A 72 -1.14 14.05 19.74
N VAL A 73 -1.33 14.53 18.53
CA VAL A 73 -0.37 14.42 17.44
C VAL A 73 0.63 15.57 17.52
N LEU A 74 1.90 15.27 17.78
CA LEU A 74 2.99 16.24 17.71
C LEU A 74 3.18 16.67 16.25
N ASP A 75 2.98 17.97 15.95
CA ASP A 75 3.35 18.56 14.66
C ASP A 75 4.87 18.75 14.62
N VAL A 76 5.55 17.82 13.97
CA VAL A 76 7.03 17.77 13.99
C VAL A 76 7.64 19.03 13.37
N LYS A 77 7.14 19.48 12.21
CA LYS A 77 7.68 20.64 11.49
C LYS A 77 7.60 21.91 12.35
N ARG A 78 6.44 22.18 12.95
CA ARG A 78 6.23 23.38 13.77
C ARG A 78 6.95 23.31 15.11
N SER A 79 6.95 22.16 15.77
CA SER A 79 7.65 21.95 17.04
C SER A 79 9.16 22.02 16.87
N ALA A 80 9.71 21.45 15.79
CA ALA A 80 11.13 21.55 15.49
C ALA A 80 11.57 23.01 15.26
N ALA A 81 10.77 23.79 14.55
CA ALA A 81 11.04 25.21 14.35
C ALA A 81 11.01 25.99 15.70
N ALA A 82 10.00 25.77 16.54
CA ALA A 82 9.88 26.44 17.83
C ALA A 82 11.00 26.07 18.83
N LEU A 83 11.44 24.81 18.78
CA LEU A 83 12.52 24.27 19.64
C LEU A 83 13.90 24.40 18.99
N ARG A 84 14.00 25.00 17.81
CA ARG A 84 15.25 25.17 17.02
C ARG A 84 16.00 23.85 16.82
N ARG A 85 15.26 22.80 16.43
CA ARG A 85 15.81 21.48 16.13
C ARG A 85 15.80 21.22 14.63
N ASN A 86 16.84 20.58 14.15
CA ASN A 86 16.90 20.08 12.77
C ASN A 86 16.58 18.58 12.77
N VAL A 87 15.40 18.22 12.26
CA VAL A 87 14.89 16.84 12.19
C VAL A 87 14.13 16.66 10.88
N PRO A 88 13.94 15.41 10.40
CA PRO A 88 13.07 15.14 9.25
C PRO A 88 11.64 15.62 9.54
N THR A 89 11.01 16.23 8.54
CA THR A 89 9.67 16.83 8.66
C THR A 89 8.64 16.22 7.73
N THR A 90 9.03 15.18 6.96
CA THR A 90 8.15 14.40 6.10
C THR A 90 8.33 12.91 6.33
N ILE A 91 7.31 12.13 5.99
CA ILE A 91 7.37 10.67 6.13
C ILE A 91 8.37 10.05 5.14
N GLU A 92 8.54 10.65 3.96
CA GLU A 92 9.50 10.20 2.95
C GLU A 92 10.93 10.26 3.50
N GLN A 93 11.30 11.35 4.17
CA GLN A 93 12.60 11.48 4.81
C GLN A 93 12.83 10.36 5.83
N VAL A 94 11.82 10.09 6.67
CA VAL A 94 11.89 9.02 7.68
C VAL A 94 12.04 7.64 7.03
N LEU A 95 11.28 7.35 5.98
CA LEU A 95 11.36 6.10 5.23
C LEU A 95 12.71 5.95 4.48
N GLN A 96 13.36 7.05 4.11
CA GLN A 96 14.72 7.05 3.55
C GLN A 96 15.83 6.91 4.62
N GLY A 97 15.45 6.73 5.88
CA GLY A 97 16.39 6.51 7.00
C GLY A 97 16.82 7.77 7.73
N GLU A 98 16.25 8.93 7.41
CA GLU A 98 16.48 10.17 8.15
C GLU A 98 15.63 10.12 9.45
N THR A 99 16.23 9.72 10.56
CA THR A 99 15.51 9.58 11.85
C THR A 99 16.16 10.36 12.98
N GLN A 100 17.30 11.01 12.70
CA GLN A 100 18.10 11.72 13.70
C GLN A 100 17.28 12.82 14.41
N GLY A 101 17.39 12.83 15.72
CA GLY A 101 16.78 13.86 16.55
C GLY A 101 15.27 13.71 16.81
N LEU A 102 14.55 12.82 16.09
CA LEU A 102 13.09 12.66 16.29
C LEU A 102 12.73 12.22 17.70
N ARG A 103 13.44 11.24 18.27
CA ARG A 103 13.21 10.80 19.66
C ARG A 103 13.47 11.94 20.64
N ALA A 104 14.60 12.62 20.48
CA ALA A 104 14.96 13.76 21.33
C ALA A 104 13.92 14.89 21.23
N LEU A 105 13.38 15.16 20.03
CA LEU A 105 12.31 16.14 19.85
C LEU A 105 11.03 15.73 20.60
N VAL A 106 10.62 14.46 20.51
CA VAL A 106 9.43 13.94 21.24
C VAL A 106 9.63 14.07 22.74
N ASP A 107 10.80 13.70 23.26
CA ASP A 107 11.12 13.74 24.68
C ASP A 107 11.19 15.21 25.19
N GLU A 108 11.73 16.12 24.39
CA GLU A 108 11.77 17.54 24.70
C GLU A 108 10.37 18.16 24.67
N ALA A 109 9.56 17.84 23.66
CA ALA A 109 8.18 18.28 23.54
C ALA A 109 7.31 17.80 24.71
N ALA A 110 7.57 16.59 25.21
CA ALA A 110 6.87 16.08 26.40
C ALA A 110 7.20 16.86 27.67
N ARG A 111 8.44 17.36 27.79
CA ARG A 111 8.91 18.15 28.95
C ARG A 111 8.52 19.64 28.89
N ASP A 112 8.68 20.26 27.74
CA ASP A 112 8.36 21.67 27.51
C ASP A 112 7.17 21.84 26.56
N LYS A 113 5.97 21.66 27.12
CA LYS A 113 4.70 21.78 26.39
C LYS A 113 4.42 23.20 25.88
N SER A 114 5.09 24.21 26.42
CA SER A 114 4.85 25.62 26.05
C SER A 114 5.38 25.93 24.64
N LYS A 115 6.37 25.17 24.16
CA LYS A 115 7.00 25.37 22.85
C LYS A 115 6.61 24.29 21.82
N ALA A 116 6.13 23.14 22.28
CA ALA A 116 5.69 22.09 21.39
C ALA A 116 4.28 22.32 20.86
N ILE A 117 4.04 21.92 19.63
CA ILE A 117 2.73 22.05 18.97
C ILE A 117 2.08 20.69 18.89
N PHE A 118 1.06 20.46 19.70
CA PHE A 118 0.23 19.26 19.65
C PHE A 118 -1.12 19.59 19.01
N VAL A 119 -1.57 18.70 18.12
CA VAL A 119 -2.89 18.75 17.49
C VAL A 119 -3.74 17.67 18.13
N PRO A 120 -4.91 17.97 18.71
CA PRO A 120 -5.87 16.96 19.16
C PRO A 120 -6.19 16.00 18.02
N GLU A 121 -6.29 14.68 18.29
CA GLU A 121 -6.50 13.68 17.25
C GLU A 121 -7.81 13.92 16.46
N ASP A 122 -8.85 14.37 17.13
CA ASP A 122 -10.16 14.68 16.53
C ASP A 122 -10.15 15.96 15.65
N GLN A 123 -9.14 16.82 15.80
CA GLN A 123 -8.93 18.01 15.00
C GLN A 123 -7.84 17.84 13.93
N ALA A 124 -7.11 16.73 13.98
CA ALA A 124 -6.03 16.47 13.03
C ALA A 124 -6.58 16.17 11.63
N GLN A 125 -6.13 16.95 10.65
CA GLN A 125 -6.37 16.65 9.25
C GLN A 125 -5.26 15.71 8.77
N PHE A 126 -5.58 14.43 8.65
CA PHE A 126 -4.62 13.43 8.22
C PHE A 126 -4.46 13.41 6.70
N GLY A 127 -3.24 13.08 6.25
CA GLY A 127 -2.96 12.55 4.92
C GLY A 127 -2.77 11.03 4.98
N PRO A 128 -2.55 10.35 3.82
CA PRO A 128 -2.13 8.96 3.81
C PRO A 128 -0.83 8.81 4.60
N CYS A 129 -0.70 7.80 5.45
CA CYS A 129 0.47 7.67 6.32
C CYS A 129 1.78 7.36 5.56
N VAL A 130 1.69 6.94 4.29
CA VAL A 130 2.74 6.94 3.27
C VAL A 130 2.19 7.68 2.07
N THR A 131 2.83 8.76 1.62
CA THR A 131 2.26 9.69 0.65
C THR A 131 2.68 9.40 -0.80
N ASN A 132 3.84 8.76 -1.00
CA ASN A 132 4.37 8.48 -2.33
C ASN A 132 5.12 7.15 -2.40
N PRO A 133 4.45 6.01 -2.17
CA PRO A 133 5.08 4.70 -2.37
C PRO A 133 5.46 4.50 -3.85
N GLU A 134 6.61 3.88 -4.12
CA GLU A 134 6.97 3.49 -5.49
C GLU A 134 6.08 2.35 -5.98
N LYS A 135 5.74 1.42 -5.07
CA LYS A 135 4.85 0.29 -5.35
C LYS A 135 3.73 0.17 -4.32
N ILE A 136 2.51 0.04 -4.81
CA ILE A 136 1.35 -0.38 -4.03
C ILE A 136 1.01 -1.78 -4.50
N ILE A 137 1.39 -2.78 -3.71
CA ILE A 137 1.24 -4.19 -4.04
C ILE A 137 0.06 -4.73 -3.25
N MET A 138 -0.89 -5.31 -3.96
CA MET A 138 -2.13 -5.85 -3.42
C MET A 138 -2.12 -7.38 -3.50
N LEU A 139 -2.75 -8.06 -2.53
CA LEU A 139 -2.95 -9.50 -2.57
C LEU A 139 -4.42 -9.85 -2.73
N GLY A 140 -4.73 -10.62 -3.76
CA GLY A 140 -6.04 -11.25 -3.93
C GLY A 140 -6.13 -12.60 -3.23
N HIS A 141 -7.34 -12.94 -2.73
CA HIS A 141 -7.69 -14.27 -2.23
C HIS A 141 -6.76 -14.81 -1.11
N ASN A 142 -6.33 -13.94 -0.19
CA ASN A 142 -5.37 -14.32 0.85
C ASN A 142 -6.00 -14.80 2.18
N TYR A 143 -7.32 -14.94 2.27
CA TYR A 143 -8.01 -15.52 3.44
C TYR A 143 -8.89 -16.68 3.02
N MET A 144 -8.75 -17.84 3.68
CA MET A 144 -9.43 -19.06 3.28
C MET A 144 -10.96 -18.89 3.26
N LYS A 145 -11.54 -18.27 4.29
CA LYS A 145 -13.00 -18.04 4.35
C LYS A 145 -13.46 -17.11 3.23
N HIS A 146 -12.66 -16.11 2.87
CA HIS A 146 -12.96 -15.23 1.73
C HIS A 146 -12.91 -15.98 0.40
N VAL A 147 -11.91 -16.83 0.18
CA VAL A 147 -11.84 -17.70 -1.01
C VAL A 147 -13.07 -18.57 -1.14
N MET A 148 -13.53 -19.15 -0.02
CA MET A 148 -14.73 -20.01 -0.01
C MET A 148 -16.02 -19.23 -0.29
N GLU A 149 -16.21 -18.03 0.30
CA GLU A 149 -17.42 -17.24 0.10
C GLU A 149 -17.59 -16.74 -1.33
N VAL A 150 -16.48 -16.37 -1.99
CA VAL A 150 -16.50 -15.94 -3.40
C VAL A 150 -16.36 -17.11 -4.39
N LYS A 151 -16.29 -18.36 -3.88
CA LYS A 151 -16.16 -19.59 -4.66
C LYS A 151 -14.97 -19.59 -5.62
N ALA A 152 -13.86 -18.95 -5.21
CA ALA A 152 -12.63 -18.93 -5.99
C ALA A 152 -11.78 -20.18 -5.72
N PRO A 153 -10.89 -20.57 -6.64
CA PRO A 153 -9.88 -21.58 -6.34
C PRO A 153 -8.89 -21.08 -5.27
N VAL A 154 -8.46 -21.97 -4.38
CA VAL A 154 -7.42 -21.66 -3.40
C VAL A 154 -6.10 -21.44 -4.14
N PRO A 155 -5.46 -20.25 -3.98
CA PRO A 155 -4.23 -19.97 -4.69
C PRO A 155 -3.05 -20.79 -4.14
N SER A 156 -2.22 -21.34 -5.04
CA SER A 156 -0.98 -22.04 -4.67
C SER A 156 0.22 -21.09 -4.45
N SER A 157 0.09 -19.84 -4.87
CA SER A 157 1.08 -18.76 -4.69
C SER A 157 0.37 -17.41 -4.52
N PRO A 158 1.03 -16.40 -3.91
CA PRO A 158 0.47 -15.06 -3.75
C PRO A 158 -0.02 -14.46 -5.09
N VAL A 159 -1.27 -14.03 -5.12
CA VAL A 159 -1.89 -13.41 -6.30
C VAL A 159 -1.70 -11.90 -6.20
N PHE A 160 -0.68 -11.38 -6.88
CA PHE A 160 -0.37 -9.95 -6.85
C PHE A 160 -1.12 -9.17 -7.93
N PHE A 161 -1.60 -8.00 -7.54
CA PHE A 161 -2.05 -6.93 -8.42
C PHE A 161 -1.64 -5.58 -7.82
N ASN A 162 -2.08 -4.46 -8.37
CA ASN A 162 -1.62 -3.15 -7.91
C ASN A 162 -2.73 -2.10 -7.92
N LYS A 163 -2.51 -1.04 -7.13
CA LYS A 163 -3.16 0.26 -7.25
C LYS A 163 -2.11 1.31 -7.63
N TYR A 164 -2.56 2.48 -8.07
CA TYR A 164 -1.72 3.65 -8.27
C TYR A 164 -1.86 4.65 -7.13
N ASN A 165 -0.93 5.61 -7.03
CA ASN A 165 -0.89 6.59 -5.94
C ASN A 165 -2.14 7.49 -5.86
N ASN A 166 -2.87 7.69 -6.97
CA ASN A 166 -4.16 8.40 -6.96
C ASN A 166 -5.22 7.69 -6.10
N ALA A 167 -5.07 6.39 -5.88
CA ALA A 167 -5.98 5.65 -5.01
C ALA A 167 -5.74 5.90 -3.52
N LEU A 168 -4.58 6.46 -3.12
CA LEU A 168 -4.31 6.75 -1.73
C LEU A 168 -5.29 7.78 -1.16
N ASN A 169 -5.71 7.55 0.08
CA ASN A 169 -6.60 8.42 0.85
C ASN A 169 -6.26 8.30 2.34
N ALA A 170 -6.93 9.07 3.18
CA ALA A 170 -6.62 9.20 4.59
C ALA A 170 -7.84 8.98 5.49
N HIS A 171 -7.58 8.79 6.77
CA HIS A 171 -8.59 8.78 7.82
C HIS A 171 -9.45 10.06 7.79
N ASN A 172 -10.76 9.92 7.99
CA ASN A 172 -11.77 10.96 7.83
C ASN A 172 -11.87 11.53 6.40
N GLY A 173 -11.28 10.84 5.41
CA GLY A 173 -11.41 11.18 4.01
C GLY A 173 -12.79 10.84 3.45
N THR A 174 -13.08 11.42 2.32
CA THR A 174 -14.28 11.12 1.52
C THR A 174 -13.93 10.10 0.45
N ILE A 175 -14.78 9.10 0.25
CA ILE A 175 -14.67 8.16 -0.87
C ILE A 175 -15.72 8.56 -1.92
N ALA A 176 -15.24 9.15 -3.02
CA ALA A 176 -16.09 9.54 -4.14
C ALA A 176 -16.36 8.32 -5.04
N LEU A 177 -17.63 7.91 -5.13
CA LEU A 177 -18.05 6.75 -5.93
C LEU A 177 -18.18 7.14 -7.40
N PRO A 178 -17.33 6.62 -8.31
CA PRO A 178 -17.35 7.01 -9.72
C PRO A 178 -18.66 6.60 -10.40
N THR A 179 -19.20 7.49 -11.25
CA THR A 179 -20.50 7.31 -11.92
C THR A 179 -20.53 6.16 -12.93
N VAL A 180 -19.34 5.71 -13.38
CA VAL A 180 -19.15 4.60 -14.32
C VAL A 180 -19.33 3.20 -13.70
N ALA A 181 -19.57 3.12 -12.38
CA ALA A 181 -19.75 1.88 -11.63
C ALA A 181 -20.98 1.94 -10.71
N LYS A 182 -21.43 0.77 -10.25
CA LYS A 182 -22.61 0.64 -9.37
C LYS A 182 -22.43 -0.35 -8.23
N LYS A 183 -21.39 -1.18 -8.26
CA LYS A 183 -21.18 -2.27 -7.29
C LYS A 183 -19.95 -1.98 -6.44
N PHE A 184 -20.10 -1.08 -5.48
CA PHE A 184 -19.01 -0.67 -4.60
C PHE A 184 -18.95 -1.52 -3.34
N ASP A 185 -17.76 -1.93 -2.95
CA ASP A 185 -17.49 -2.86 -1.86
C ASP A 185 -16.32 -2.37 -1.01
N TYR A 186 -16.24 -2.85 0.22
CA TYR A 186 -15.20 -2.58 1.20
C TYR A 186 -14.33 -3.83 1.41
N GLU A 187 -13.08 -3.63 1.78
CA GLU A 187 -12.11 -4.69 2.10
C GLU A 187 -11.12 -4.18 3.16
N VAL A 188 -11.37 -4.50 4.46
CA VAL A 188 -10.40 -4.18 5.51
C VAL A 188 -9.14 -5.02 5.33
N GLU A 189 -7.96 -4.39 5.37
CA GLU A 189 -6.68 -5.06 5.16
C GLU A 189 -5.59 -4.54 6.09
N LEU A 190 -4.75 -5.46 6.58
CA LEU A 190 -3.46 -5.10 7.15
C LEU A 190 -2.56 -4.57 6.02
N VAL A 191 -1.95 -3.40 6.24
CA VAL A 191 -0.96 -2.84 5.32
C VAL A 191 0.42 -2.93 5.94
N VAL A 192 1.36 -3.48 5.18
CA VAL A 192 2.79 -3.61 5.54
C VAL A 192 3.58 -2.56 4.78
N VAL A 193 4.43 -1.80 5.47
CA VAL A 193 5.31 -0.78 4.87
C VAL A 193 6.76 -1.26 4.96
N MET A 194 7.44 -1.32 3.82
CA MET A 194 8.84 -1.72 3.75
C MET A 194 9.76 -0.62 4.30
N GLY A 195 10.80 -1.01 5.04
CA GLY A 195 11.77 -0.09 5.64
C GLY A 195 13.18 -0.22 5.10
N LYS A 196 13.47 -1.33 4.41
CA LYS A 196 14.81 -1.60 3.84
C LYS A 196 14.70 -2.12 2.43
N LEU A 197 15.79 -1.95 1.67
CA LEU A 197 15.93 -2.56 0.36
C LEU A 197 15.94 -4.10 0.51
N ALA A 198 15.00 -4.78 -0.14
CA ALA A 198 14.85 -6.23 -0.04
C ALA A 198 14.86 -6.89 -1.42
N LYS A 199 15.76 -7.85 -1.61
CA LYS A 199 15.88 -8.68 -2.81
C LYS A 199 16.30 -10.09 -2.37
N ASN A 200 15.58 -11.12 -2.82
CA ASN A 200 15.82 -12.53 -2.47
C ASN A 200 15.91 -12.77 -0.95
N VAL A 201 14.99 -12.16 -0.19
CA VAL A 201 14.96 -12.27 1.27
C VAL A 201 14.29 -13.58 1.70
N SER A 202 14.87 -14.27 2.68
CA SER A 202 14.25 -15.46 3.29
C SER A 202 12.99 -15.11 4.09
N GLU A 203 12.09 -16.07 4.29
CA GLU A 203 10.93 -15.86 5.18
C GLU A 203 11.37 -15.58 6.62
N ALA A 204 12.45 -16.21 7.08
CA ALA A 204 12.99 -16.01 8.43
C ALA A 204 13.44 -14.56 8.67
N ASP A 205 13.98 -13.90 7.65
CA ASP A 205 14.53 -12.54 7.74
C ASP A 205 13.52 -11.45 7.36
N ALA A 206 12.42 -11.84 6.73
CA ALA A 206 11.49 -10.91 6.05
C ALA A 206 10.98 -9.77 6.96
N LEU A 207 10.62 -10.08 8.22
CA LEU A 207 10.11 -9.06 9.15
C LEU A 207 11.17 -8.02 9.54
N SER A 208 12.47 -8.33 9.43
CA SER A 208 13.54 -7.37 9.69
C SER A 208 13.65 -6.24 8.65
N TYR A 209 12.95 -6.38 7.52
CA TYR A 209 12.87 -5.39 6.44
C TYR A 209 11.63 -4.49 6.53
N VAL A 210 10.72 -4.78 7.46
CA VAL A 210 9.48 -4.02 7.64
C VAL A 210 9.73 -2.78 8.48
N PHE A 211 9.27 -1.62 8.00
CA PHE A 211 9.25 -0.38 8.77
C PHE A 211 8.14 -0.41 9.83
N GLY A 212 6.96 -0.84 9.41
CA GLY A 212 5.79 -0.84 10.27
C GLY A 212 4.52 -1.25 9.53
N TYR A 213 3.40 -1.03 10.21
CA TYR A 213 2.08 -1.48 9.79
C TYR A 213 1.06 -0.36 9.94
N CYS A 214 0.02 -0.39 9.11
CA CYS A 214 -1.13 0.50 9.25
C CYS A 214 -2.44 -0.21 8.84
N VAL A 215 -3.56 0.45 9.11
CA VAL A 215 -4.88 0.03 8.61
C VAL A 215 -5.02 0.45 7.16
N GLY A 216 -5.62 -0.40 6.33
CA GLY A 216 -6.01 -0.07 4.97
C GLY A 216 -7.42 -0.54 4.64
N ASN A 217 -7.96 -0.04 3.54
CA ASN A 217 -9.19 -0.52 2.93
C ASN A 217 -9.01 -0.57 1.41
N ASP A 218 -9.15 -1.76 0.82
CA ASP A 218 -9.09 -1.95 -0.63
C ASP A 218 -10.48 -1.75 -1.24
N PHE A 219 -11.02 -0.50 -1.20
CA PHE A 219 -12.29 -0.20 -1.83
C PHE A 219 -12.29 -0.65 -3.29
N THR A 220 -13.40 -1.24 -3.70
CA THR A 220 -13.51 -1.94 -4.98
C THR A 220 -14.81 -1.60 -5.70
N ALA A 221 -14.73 -1.30 -7.00
CA ALA A 221 -15.86 -1.29 -7.91
C ALA A 221 -15.92 -2.66 -8.63
N ARG A 222 -16.76 -3.58 -8.14
CA ARG A 222 -16.79 -4.99 -8.58
C ARG A 222 -17.16 -5.16 -10.04
N ASP A 223 -18.08 -4.33 -10.53
CA ASP A 223 -18.49 -4.33 -11.94
C ASP A 223 -17.40 -3.83 -12.89
N LEU A 224 -16.41 -3.06 -12.40
CA LEU A 224 -15.21 -2.70 -13.16
C LEU A 224 -14.09 -3.72 -12.97
N GLN A 225 -13.95 -4.32 -11.78
CA GLN A 225 -12.92 -5.29 -11.46
C GLN A 225 -12.92 -6.48 -12.42
N TYR A 226 -14.10 -6.94 -12.82
CA TYR A 226 -14.25 -8.15 -13.64
C TYR A 226 -14.54 -7.86 -15.12
N LYS A 227 -14.39 -6.61 -15.58
CA LYS A 227 -14.51 -6.30 -17.02
C LYS A 227 -13.42 -6.93 -17.85
N THR A 228 -12.25 -7.16 -17.25
CA THR A 228 -11.09 -7.81 -17.86
C THR A 228 -10.46 -8.77 -16.86
N SER A 229 -9.43 -9.51 -17.26
CA SER A 229 -8.64 -10.35 -16.35
C SER A 229 -7.77 -9.54 -15.36
N GLN A 230 -7.62 -8.23 -15.59
CA GLN A 230 -6.86 -7.33 -14.72
C GLN A 230 -7.82 -6.53 -13.83
N TYR A 231 -7.57 -6.54 -12.52
CA TYR A 231 -8.45 -5.92 -11.53
C TYR A 231 -8.37 -4.38 -11.50
N LEU A 232 -7.41 -3.79 -12.19
CA LEU A 232 -6.97 -2.40 -12.07
C LEU A 232 -8.13 -1.39 -12.08
N LEU A 233 -9.04 -1.48 -13.05
CA LEU A 233 -10.13 -0.50 -13.20
C LEU A 233 -11.09 -0.47 -12.01
N GLY A 234 -11.31 -1.62 -11.35
CA GLY A 234 -12.16 -1.71 -10.16
C GLY A 234 -11.43 -1.37 -8.87
N LYS A 235 -10.10 -1.45 -8.86
CA LYS A 235 -9.26 -1.34 -7.67
C LYS A 235 -8.58 0.03 -7.51
N THR A 236 -8.45 0.83 -8.60
CA THR A 236 -7.69 2.09 -8.58
C THR A 236 -8.48 3.37 -8.92
N PRO A 237 -9.82 3.44 -8.72
CA PRO A 237 -10.45 4.76 -8.70
C PRO A 237 -9.82 5.66 -7.64
N ASP A 238 -9.91 6.98 -7.84
CA ASP A 238 -9.32 7.96 -6.93
C ASP A 238 -9.80 7.77 -5.49
N GLY A 239 -8.86 7.69 -4.55
CA GLY A 239 -9.15 7.55 -3.14
C GLY A 239 -9.58 6.16 -2.67
N PHE A 240 -9.60 5.12 -3.52
CA PHE A 240 -10.05 3.76 -3.19
C PHE A 240 -9.03 2.89 -2.42
N GLY A 241 -7.89 3.45 -2.00
CA GLY A 241 -6.85 2.77 -1.24
C GLY A 241 -6.41 3.57 0.00
N PRO A 242 -7.31 3.94 0.90
CA PRO A 242 -6.94 4.69 2.10
C PRO A 242 -6.05 3.87 3.03
N ILE A 243 -5.03 4.54 3.62
CA ILE A 243 -4.07 3.96 4.57
C ILE A 243 -3.83 4.89 5.77
N GLY A 244 -3.67 4.32 6.96
CA GLY A 244 -3.38 5.07 8.18
C GLY A 244 -4.46 4.89 9.26
N PRO A 245 -4.72 5.90 10.14
CA PRO A 245 -4.07 7.21 10.22
C PRO A 245 -2.61 7.13 10.62
N TYR A 246 -2.21 6.05 11.33
CA TYR A 246 -0.87 5.90 11.85
C TYR A 246 -0.11 4.77 11.15
N LEU A 247 1.16 5.03 10.89
CA LEU A 247 2.17 4.04 10.56
C LEU A 247 2.89 3.67 11.87
N VAL A 248 2.53 2.52 12.43
CA VAL A 248 3.05 2.00 13.69
C VAL A 248 4.32 1.20 13.42
N THR A 249 5.44 1.54 14.07
CA THR A 249 6.72 0.86 13.85
C THR A 249 6.67 -0.63 14.20
N ALA A 250 7.42 -1.44 13.46
CA ALA A 250 7.33 -2.91 13.49
C ALA A 250 7.61 -3.52 14.87
N ASP A 251 8.47 -2.89 15.67
CA ASP A 251 8.78 -3.32 17.04
C ASP A 251 7.59 -3.30 17.99
N GLN A 252 6.56 -2.46 17.72
CA GLN A 252 5.31 -2.42 18.49
C GLN A 252 4.33 -3.53 18.08
N ILE A 253 4.57 -4.18 16.95
CA ILE A 253 3.74 -5.26 16.39
C ILE A 253 4.64 -6.49 16.16
N PRO A 254 5.07 -7.17 17.22
CA PRO A 254 6.03 -8.27 17.10
C PRO A 254 5.49 -9.48 16.32
N ASN A 255 4.16 -9.63 16.25
CA ASN A 255 3.50 -10.65 15.45
C ASN A 255 2.37 -10.04 14.60
N PRO A 256 2.66 -9.64 13.35
CA PRO A 256 1.63 -9.10 12.45
C PRO A 256 0.63 -10.16 11.97
N ASN A 257 0.90 -11.42 12.20
CA ASN A 257 0.04 -12.55 11.80
C ASN A 257 -0.93 -12.97 12.92
N ASN A 258 -1.16 -12.12 13.92
CA ASN A 258 -2.14 -12.35 14.98
C ASN A 258 -2.72 -11.01 15.47
N LEU A 259 -3.46 -10.34 14.60
CA LEU A 259 -4.16 -9.09 14.87
C LEU A 259 -5.63 -9.25 14.51
N THR A 260 -6.54 -8.81 15.37
CA THR A 260 -7.95 -8.71 15.02
C THR A 260 -8.17 -7.55 14.05
N LEU A 261 -9.05 -7.77 13.06
CA LEU A 261 -9.45 -6.74 12.11
C LEU A 261 -10.96 -6.78 11.89
N GLU A 262 -11.56 -5.60 11.77
CA GLU A 262 -13.01 -5.42 11.65
C GLU A 262 -13.33 -4.31 10.65
N CYS A 263 -14.41 -4.52 9.87
CA CYS A 263 -15.05 -3.49 9.07
C CYS A 263 -16.52 -3.35 9.45
N ARG A 264 -16.96 -2.10 9.65
CA ARG A 264 -18.34 -1.73 9.88
C ARG A 264 -18.86 -0.84 8.76
N VAL A 265 -20.10 -1.04 8.39
CA VAL A 265 -20.86 -0.16 7.50
C VAL A 265 -22.10 0.32 8.23
N ASN A 266 -22.27 1.62 8.35
CA ASN A 266 -23.39 2.26 9.07
C ASN A 266 -23.59 1.68 10.50
N GLY A 267 -22.48 1.36 11.18
CA GLY A 267 -22.45 0.78 12.52
C GLY A 267 -22.58 -0.76 12.58
N GLU A 268 -22.99 -1.41 11.50
CA GLU A 268 -23.13 -2.88 11.44
C GLU A 268 -21.76 -3.52 11.13
N VAL A 269 -21.39 -4.57 11.90
CA VAL A 269 -20.19 -5.38 11.62
C VAL A 269 -20.38 -6.18 10.34
N ARG A 270 -19.52 -5.98 9.36
CA ARG A 270 -19.55 -6.68 8.07
C ARG A 270 -18.40 -7.66 7.92
N GLN A 271 -17.21 -7.30 8.39
CA GLN A 271 -16.05 -8.18 8.45
C GLN A 271 -15.52 -8.23 9.88
N SER A 272 -15.16 -9.41 10.36
CA SER A 272 -14.52 -9.64 11.65
C SER A 272 -13.67 -10.91 11.56
N ALA A 273 -12.35 -10.78 11.70
CA ALA A 273 -11.41 -11.87 11.52
C ALA A 273 -10.09 -11.60 12.27
N ASN A 274 -9.13 -12.49 12.09
CA ASN A 274 -7.77 -12.34 12.59
C ASN A 274 -6.78 -12.55 11.43
N THR A 275 -5.65 -11.85 11.45
CA THR A 275 -4.60 -11.99 10.43
C THR A 275 -3.94 -13.38 10.43
N SER A 276 -4.15 -14.19 11.47
CA SER A 276 -3.76 -15.60 11.50
C SER A 276 -4.50 -16.46 10.48
N ASP A 277 -5.64 -15.97 9.96
CA ASP A 277 -6.42 -16.66 8.93
C ASP A 277 -5.86 -16.47 7.51
N MET A 278 -4.81 -15.67 7.33
CA MET A 278 -4.15 -15.48 6.04
C MET A 278 -3.56 -16.80 5.52
N ILE A 279 -3.78 -17.08 4.23
CA ILE A 279 -3.18 -18.23 3.51
C ILE A 279 -1.66 -18.03 3.38
N PHE A 280 -1.25 -16.83 2.98
CA PHE A 280 0.16 -16.41 2.93
C PHE A 280 0.39 -15.36 4.00
N ASN A 281 1.16 -15.68 5.02
CA ASN A 281 1.50 -14.76 6.09
C ASN A 281 2.48 -13.67 5.64
N VAL A 282 2.70 -12.62 6.45
CA VAL A 282 3.55 -11.48 6.07
C VAL A 282 4.96 -11.89 5.66
N PRO A 283 5.69 -12.77 6.38
CA PRO A 283 7.00 -13.26 5.93
C PRO A 283 6.97 -13.89 4.54
N LYS A 284 6.00 -14.74 4.27
CA LYS A 284 5.83 -15.42 2.97
C LYS A 284 5.59 -14.42 1.84
N ILE A 285 4.72 -13.43 2.06
CA ILE A 285 4.41 -12.38 1.07
C ILE A 285 5.68 -11.62 0.68
N ILE A 286 6.46 -11.15 1.67
CA ILE A 286 7.67 -10.36 1.44
C ILE A 286 8.74 -11.21 0.76
N SER A 287 8.99 -12.41 1.28
CA SER A 287 9.97 -13.34 0.70
C SER A 287 9.65 -13.62 -0.77
N TYR A 288 8.41 -14.02 -1.05
CA TYR A 288 7.97 -14.33 -2.41
C TYR A 288 8.10 -13.13 -3.35
N ALA A 289 7.61 -11.95 -2.96
CA ALA A 289 7.71 -10.74 -3.77
C ALA A 289 9.17 -10.38 -4.06
N SER A 290 10.04 -10.46 -3.05
CA SER A 290 11.46 -10.09 -3.16
C SER A 290 12.25 -10.99 -4.11
N GLN A 291 11.79 -12.20 -4.40
CA GLN A 291 12.39 -13.08 -5.41
C GLN A 291 12.15 -12.56 -6.83
N HIS A 292 11.01 -11.92 -7.07
CA HIS A 292 10.61 -11.47 -8.40
C HIS A 292 11.06 -10.05 -8.70
N PHE A 293 10.93 -9.13 -7.75
CA PHE A 293 11.32 -7.73 -7.91
C PHE A 293 11.91 -7.15 -6.62
N THR A 294 12.71 -6.09 -6.76
CA THR A 294 13.31 -5.41 -5.62
C THR A 294 12.26 -4.56 -4.91
N LEU A 295 12.16 -4.75 -3.58
CA LEU A 295 11.36 -3.91 -2.70
C LEU A 295 12.23 -2.78 -2.16
N LYS A 296 11.66 -1.59 -2.03
CA LYS A 296 12.32 -0.39 -1.53
C LYS A 296 11.67 0.13 -0.25
N PRO A 297 12.38 0.91 0.57
CA PRO A 297 11.75 1.64 1.67
C PRO A 297 10.56 2.47 1.17
N GLY A 298 9.43 2.37 1.85
CA GLY A 298 8.18 3.02 1.47
C GLY A 298 7.28 2.25 0.50
N ASP A 299 7.73 1.13 -0.10
CA ASP A 299 6.81 0.22 -0.80
C ASP A 299 5.80 -0.35 0.19
N ILE A 300 4.55 -0.52 -0.24
CA ILE A 300 3.47 -1.01 0.63
C ILE A 300 2.81 -2.26 0.07
N PHE A 301 2.40 -3.15 0.99
CA PHE A 301 1.58 -4.31 0.68
C PHE A 301 0.24 -4.19 1.39
N PHE A 302 -0.84 -4.35 0.66
CA PHE A 302 -2.13 -4.72 1.21
C PHE A 302 -2.20 -6.25 1.22
N THR A 303 -2.49 -6.84 2.39
CA THR A 303 -2.27 -8.29 2.61
C THR A 303 -3.47 -9.16 2.29
N GLY A 304 -4.50 -8.59 1.69
CA GLY A 304 -5.76 -9.27 1.41
C GLY A 304 -6.80 -9.07 2.51
N THR A 305 -8.05 -9.26 2.14
CA THR A 305 -9.23 -9.05 3.01
C THR A 305 -9.83 -10.37 3.49
N PRO A 306 -10.40 -10.42 4.71
CA PRO A 306 -11.16 -11.56 5.19
C PRO A 306 -12.57 -11.64 4.56
N SER A 307 -13.31 -12.69 4.88
CA SER A 307 -14.72 -12.86 4.51
C SER A 307 -15.62 -11.74 5.05
N GLY A 308 -16.80 -11.58 4.43
CA GLY A 308 -17.82 -10.61 4.78
C GLY A 308 -17.90 -9.42 3.82
N VAL A 309 -17.22 -9.50 2.67
CA VAL A 309 -17.40 -8.53 1.57
C VAL A 309 -18.79 -8.64 0.96
N ILE A 310 -19.33 -7.56 0.40
CA ILE A 310 -20.68 -7.56 -0.20
C ILE A 310 -20.79 -8.59 -1.33
N GLN A 311 -19.74 -8.73 -2.14
CA GLN A 311 -19.68 -9.73 -3.21
C GLN A 311 -19.85 -11.16 -2.72
N GLY A 312 -19.42 -11.49 -1.49
CA GLY A 312 -19.52 -12.81 -0.89
C GLY A 312 -20.94 -13.20 -0.47
N TYR A 313 -21.86 -12.24 -0.32
CA TYR A 313 -23.25 -12.54 0.02
C TYR A 313 -24.01 -13.13 -1.16
N PRO A 314 -25.08 -13.93 -0.90
CA PRO A 314 -26.04 -14.33 -1.92
C PRO A 314 -26.57 -13.11 -2.69
N PRO A 315 -26.82 -13.20 -4.01
CA PRO A 315 -27.16 -12.05 -4.85
C PRO A 315 -28.32 -11.19 -4.30
N GLU A 316 -29.33 -11.80 -3.69
CA GLU A 316 -30.48 -11.13 -3.11
C GLU A 316 -30.17 -10.37 -1.81
N LYS A 317 -29.01 -10.60 -1.20
CA LYS A 317 -28.50 -9.93 0.01
C LYS A 317 -27.37 -8.94 -0.27
N GLN A 318 -26.97 -8.78 -1.53
CA GLN A 318 -25.91 -7.85 -1.93
C GLN A 318 -26.41 -6.41 -1.93
N VAL A 319 -26.25 -5.70 -0.83
CA VAL A 319 -26.53 -4.27 -0.72
C VAL A 319 -25.23 -3.50 -0.90
N TRP A 320 -25.00 -3.01 -2.13
CA TRP A 320 -23.79 -2.28 -2.50
C TRP A 320 -23.68 -0.94 -1.78
N LEU A 321 -22.45 -0.51 -1.51
CA LEU A 321 -22.18 0.80 -0.93
C LEU A 321 -22.70 1.92 -1.83
N LYS A 322 -23.20 2.99 -1.20
CA LYS A 322 -23.77 4.18 -1.87
C LYS A 322 -23.35 5.45 -1.16
N ALA A 323 -23.57 6.58 -1.81
CA ALA A 323 -23.38 7.90 -1.19
C ALA A 323 -24.20 8.03 0.11
N GLY A 324 -23.61 8.61 1.13
CA GLY A 324 -24.15 8.73 2.48
C GLY A 324 -23.78 7.58 3.42
N ASP A 325 -23.27 6.44 2.92
CA ASP A 325 -22.80 5.37 3.79
C ASP A 325 -21.51 5.78 4.53
N GLU A 326 -21.39 5.28 5.77
CA GLU A 326 -20.20 5.38 6.58
C GLU A 326 -19.51 4.02 6.65
N VAL A 327 -18.19 4.00 6.43
CA VAL A 327 -17.34 2.81 6.57
C VAL A 327 -16.30 3.06 7.62
N ILE A 328 -16.19 2.16 8.61
CA ILE A 328 -15.16 2.19 9.64
C ILE A 328 -14.36 0.89 9.56
N THR A 329 -13.03 1.01 9.44
CA THR A 329 -12.10 -0.12 9.50
C THR A 329 -11.21 -0.01 10.72
N THR A 330 -10.98 -1.11 11.43
CA THR A 330 -10.18 -1.16 12.66
C THR A 330 -9.25 -2.36 12.61
N ILE A 331 -8.01 -2.17 13.02
CA ILE A 331 -7.07 -3.27 13.27
C ILE A 331 -6.44 -3.07 14.64
N GLU A 332 -6.37 -4.14 15.40
CA GLU A 332 -5.79 -4.17 16.74
C GLU A 332 -4.42 -3.50 16.77
N LYS A 333 -4.18 -2.61 17.74
CA LYS A 333 -2.95 -1.83 17.94
C LYS A 333 -2.60 -0.81 16.84
N LEU A 334 -3.27 -0.84 15.68
CA LEU A 334 -3.01 0.08 14.57
C LEU A 334 -3.99 1.26 14.52
N GLY A 335 -5.13 1.15 15.25
CA GLY A 335 -6.15 2.17 15.29
C GLY A 335 -7.30 1.92 14.31
N ARG A 336 -7.98 2.99 13.93
CA ARG A 336 -9.16 2.93 13.06
C ARG A 336 -9.14 3.99 11.98
N GLN A 337 -9.76 3.69 10.86
CA GLN A 337 -10.12 4.64 9.81
C GLN A 337 -11.64 4.81 9.76
N ARG A 338 -12.09 5.97 9.33
CA ARG A 338 -13.50 6.29 9.10
C ARG A 338 -13.61 7.01 7.76
N PHE A 339 -14.63 6.67 6.98
CA PHE A 339 -14.89 7.26 5.67
C PHE A 339 -16.37 7.57 5.52
N THR A 340 -16.66 8.68 4.85
CA THR A 340 -18.00 8.99 4.34
C THR A 340 -17.98 8.85 2.82
N LEU A 341 -18.92 8.09 2.27
CA LEU A 341 -19.03 7.89 0.84
C LEU A 341 -19.87 9.01 0.20
N THR A 342 -19.43 9.50 -0.94
CA THR A 342 -20.14 10.55 -1.68
C THR A 342 -20.32 10.15 -3.14
N GLN A 343 -21.26 10.80 -3.82
CA GLN A 343 -21.38 10.64 -5.27
C GLN A 343 -20.16 11.29 -5.94
N GLY A 344 -19.49 10.56 -6.81
CA GLY A 344 -18.43 11.10 -7.67
C GLY A 344 -19.01 12.09 -8.70
N GLN A 345 -18.17 12.99 -9.17
CA GLN A 345 -18.52 13.86 -10.29
C GLN A 345 -18.57 13.05 -11.59
N ALA A 346 -19.43 13.46 -12.51
CA ALA A 346 -19.58 12.87 -13.83
C ALA A 346 -18.39 13.23 -14.74
#